data_007253d3e725463389e783e9ef118776
#
_entry.id   007253d3e725463389e783e9ef118776
#
_cell.length_a   1.000
_cell.length_b   1.000
_cell.length_c   1.000
_cell.angle_alpha   90.00
_cell.angle_beta   90.00
_cell.angle_gamma   90.00
#
_symmetry.space_group_name_H-M   'P 1'
#
loop_
_entity.id
_entity.type
_entity.pdbx_description
1 polymer ?
#
loop_
_entity_poly.entity_id
_entity_poly.type
_entity_poly.pdbx_seq_one_letter_code
_entity_poly.pdbx_strand_id
1 'polypeptide(L)'
;IKAMEEITGPIIGTVLVLLAVFVPTAFMGGITGEMYKQFAITIAVSTAFSGLNALTLSPALCSLILKPKEPGKESKFFVYKYFNKIFDKLHIGYSKVLEVFLRKSSAILATFCVILALVAFGFKKLPTAFIPTEDQGYFMIQCELLPGSSLVETMDVMDKAGAILDSIPGVKAHVSISGNSVSEQAQISSKATMFVILEDWEEREDPSMSHLAIIQRFNKTAAATIENATLYAFPMPAIQGLGTSGGFELYVQDKTNQGVLELQSMAEDLAAHAIANDELSGVRSSFKATVPQYYLNIDRDKVKLHNLSIGSVFNTLSAYLGSSYANDFVLFGKVYQVRMQAESKDRSSIEDLLKLSVRNSEGKMVPFGAFVTVEQQLGTEVIARYNMYKAAYMSGNPATGYSSGQAQETFAKVAEETLGSSFGFEWTSMAFQEQMAGDSTVM
;
A
#
# COMPACT_ATOMS: atom_id res chain seq x y z
N ILE A 1 20.26 -50.12 -20.25
CA ILE A 1 21.49 -49.70 -19.54
C ILE A 1 22.22 -48.65 -20.41
N LYS A 2 22.61 -48.89 -21.67
CA LYS A 2 23.30 -47.90 -22.53
C LYS A 2 22.61 -46.55 -22.64
N ALA A 3 21.28 -46.53 -22.79
CA ALA A 3 20.51 -45.28 -22.87
C ALA A 3 20.62 -44.46 -21.58
N MET A 4 20.70 -45.13 -20.42
CA MET A 4 20.85 -44.43 -19.15
C MET A 4 22.27 -43.87 -18.94
N GLU A 5 23.30 -44.55 -19.46
CA GLU A 5 24.69 -44.03 -19.43
C GLU A 5 24.80 -42.71 -20.17
N GLU A 6 24.06 -42.56 -21.29
CA GLU A 6 24.03 -41.35 -22.11
C GLU A 6 23.18 -40.23 -21.54
N ILE A 7 22.07 -40.56 -20.86
CA ILE A 7 21.05 -39.58 -20.39
C ILE A 7 21.29 -39.12 -18.95
N THR A 8 21.95 -39.91 -18.11
CA THR A 8 22.15 -39.59 -16.67
C THR A 8 22.91 -38.27 -16.48
N GLY A 9 23.99 -38.03 -17.20
CA GLY A 9 24.78 -36.78 -17.13
C GLY A 9 23.94 -35.53 -17.43
N PRO A 10 23.28 -35.48 -18.59
CA PRO A 10 22.37 -34.38 -18.96
C PRO A 10 21.24 -34.13 -17.93
N ILE A 11 20.60 -35.19 -17.41
CA ILE A 11 19.52 -35.04 -16.40
C ILE A 11 20.08 -34.41 -15.12
N ILE A 12 21.19 -34.93 -14.60
CA ILE A 12 21.82 -34.37 -13.41
C ILE A 12 22.23 -32.91 -13.65
N GLY A 13 22.82 -32.60 -14.81
CA GLY A 13 23.20 -31.24 -15.17
C GLY A 13 22.00 -30.30 -15.19
N THR A 14 20.88 -30.71 -15.78
CA THR A 14 19.65 -29.90 -15.83
C THR A 14 19.05 -29.67 -14.43
N VAL A 15 18.99 -30.71 -13.59
CA VAL A 15 18.50 -30.60 -12.22
C VAL A 15 19.37 -29.66 -11.40
N LEU A 16 20.70 -29.81 -11.49
CA LEU A 16 21.65 -28.94 -10.77
C LEU A 16 21.53 -27.48 -11.19
N VAL A 17 21.39 -27.20 -12.49
CA VAL A 17 21.21 -25.84 -13.00
C VAL A 17 19.93 -25.22 -12.46
N LEU A 18 18.80 -25.95 -12.47
CA LEU A 18 17.54 -25.46 -11.93
C LEU A 18 17.64 -25.24 -10.41
N LEU A 19 18.25 -26.16 -9.65
CA LEU A 19 18.47 -25.99 -8.22
C LEU A 19 19.38 -24.78 -7.94
N ALA A 20 20.42 -24.57 -8.74
CA ALA A 20 21.32 -23.42 -8.60
C ALA A 20 20.63 -22.07 -8.77
N VAL A 21 19.51 -22.02 -9.50
CA VAL A 21 18.68 -20.82 -9.64
C VAL A 21 17.69 -20.66 -8.48
N PHE A 22 16.96 -21.74 -8.15
CA PHE A 22 15.86 -21.63 -7.18
C PHE A 22 16.32 -21.69 -5.72
N VAL A 23 17.39 -22.43 -5.40
CA VAL A 23 17.86 -22.51 -4.01
C VAL A 23 18.32 -21.15 -3.48
N PRO A 24 19.13 -20.34 -4.16
CA PRO A 24 19.49 -19.01 -3.69
C PRO A 24 18.28 -18.08 -3.53
N THR A 25 17.29 -18.18 -4.41
CA THR A 25 16.05 -17.37 -4.32
C THR A 25 15.27 -17.65 -3.02
N ALA A 26 15.33 -18.87 -2.50
CA ALA A 26 14.69 -19.24 -1.24
C ALA A 26 15.32 -18.56 0.00
N PHE A 27 16.52 -18.01 -0.12
CA PHE A 27 17.25 -17.31 0.96
C PHE A 27 17.21 -15.79 0.81
N MET A 28 16.47 -15.24 -0.16
CA MET A 28 16.27 -13.80 -0.27
C MET A 28 15.51 -13.26 0.95
N GLY A 29 15.95 -12.14 1.48
CA GLY A 29 15.32 -11.45 2.60
C GLY A 29 14.17 -10.53 2.19
N GLY A 30 13.46 -9.98 3.20
CA GLY A 30 12.38 -9.04 3.00
C GLY A 30 11.06 -9.70 2.55
N ILE A 31 10.05 -8.87 2.30
CA ILE A 31 8.72 -9.34 1.87
C ILE A 31 8.79 -10.02 0.50
N THR A 32 9.57 -9.47 -0.42
CA THR A 32 9.83 -10.08 -1.74
C THR A 32 10.41 -11.49 -1.60
N GLY A 33 11.39 -11.66 -0.72
CA GLY A 33 11.99 -12.96 -0.43
C GLY A 33 10.97 -13.95 0.12
N GLU A 34 10.11 -13.54 1.06
CA GLU A 34 9.05 -14.42 1.59
C GLU A 34 8.02 -14.81 0.52
N MET A 35 7.67 -13.91 -0.39
CA MET A 35 6.78 -14.24 -1.52
C MET A 35 7.41 -15.26 -2.47
N TYR A 36 8.68 -15.07 -2.84
CA TYR A 36 9.37 -15.99 -3.75
C TYR A 36 9.80 -17.30 -3.09
N LYS A 37 10.03 -17.31 -1.80
CA LYS A 37 10.49 -18.49 -1.03
C LYS A 37 9.58 -19.70 -1.19
N GLN A 38 8.26 -19.50 -1.13
CA GLN A 38 7.31 -20.61 -1.28
C GLN A 38 7.39 -21.24 -2.66
N PHE A 39 7.46 -20.42 -3.72
CA PHE A 39 7.64 -20.89 -5.09
C PHE A 39 9.00 -21.55 -5.27
N ALA A 40 10.06 -20.92 -4.82
CA ALA A 40 11.43 -21.39 -4.96
C ALA A 40 11.64 -22.77 -4.29
N ILE A 41 11.17 -22.94 -3.05
CA ILE A 41 11.25 -24.21 -2.32
C ILE A 41 10.43 -25.29 -3.04
N THR A 42 9.20 -24.97 -3.44
CA THR A 42 8.32 -25.92 -4.12
C THR A 42 8.91 -26.39 -5.44
N ILE A 43 9.45 -25.47 -6.25
CA ILE A 43 10.08 -25.79 -7.53
C ILE A 43 11.37 -26.58 -7.29
N ALA A 44 12.20 -26.19 -6.34
CA ALA A 44 13.45 -26.90 -6.03
C ALA A 44 13.19 -28.35 -5.59
N VAL A 45 12.27 -28.56 -4.66
CA VAL A 45 11.88 -29.90 -4.18
C VAL A 45 11.27 -30.73 -5.32
N SER A 46 10.33 -30.15 -6.09
CA SER A 46 9.71 -30.84 -7.23
C SER A 46 10.74 -31.21 -8.30
N THR A 47 11.70 -30.35 -8.57
CA THR A 47 12.78 -30.60 -9.53
C THR A 47 13.72 -31.72 -9.06
N ALA A 48 14.07 -31.73 -7.76
CA ALA A 48 14.88 -32.79 -7.17
C ALA A 48 14.17 -34.15 -7.26
N PHE A 49 12.89 -34.21 -6.89
CA PHE A 49 12.07 -35.43 -7.01
C PHE A 49 11.87 -35.85 -8.48
N SER A 50 11.68 -34.91 -9.39
CA SER A 50 11.57 -35.16 -10.84
C SER A 50 12.84 -35.78 -11.38
N GLY A 51 14.01 -35.25 -10.98
CA GLY A 51 15.31 -35.81 -11.34
C GLY A 51 15.51 -37.25 -10.81
N LEU A 52 15.17 -37.48 -9.54
CA LEU A 52 15.22 -38.81 -8.94
C LEU A 52 14.30 -39.79 -9.69
N ASN A 53 13.09 -39.36 -9.99
CA ASN A 53 12.10 -40.18 -10.72
C ASN A 53 12.56 -40.49 -12.15
N ALA A 54 13.15 -39.52 -12.85
CA ALA A 54 13.67 -39.69 -14.20
C ALA A 54 14.86 -40.69 -14.21
N LEU A 55 15.66 -40.73 -13.15
CA LEU A 55 16.82 -41.63 -13.06
C LEU A 55 16.48 -43.02 -12.52
N THR A 56 15.36 -43.21 -11.81
CA THR A 56 14.97 -44.47 -11.17
C THR A 56 13.69 -45.08 -11.75
N LEU A 57 12.55 -44.43 -11.53
CA LEU A 57 11.24 -44.99 -11.88
C LEU A 57 11.04 -45.10 -13.39
N SER A 58 11.38 -44.05 -14.14
CA SER A 58 11.16 -44.01 -15.56
C SER A 58 11.94 -45.11 -16.32
N PRO A 59 13.23 -45.34 -16.06
CA PRO A 59 13.94 -46.43 -16.67
C PRO A 59 13.43 -47.83 -16.25
N ALA A 60 13.04 -47.98 -14.98
CA ALA A 60 12.47 -49.24 -14.50
C ALA A 60 11.16 -49.57 -15.20
N LEU A 61 10.25 -48.57 -15.29
CA LEU A 61 9.00 -48.75 -16.05
C LEU A 61 9.23 -48.99 -17.54
N CYS A 62 10.16 -48.28 -18.16
CA CYS A 62 10.53 -48.53 -19.57
C CYS A 62 11.03 -49.95 -19.79
N SER A 63 11.83 -50.52 -18.87
CA SER A 63 12.32 -51.88 -18.98
C SER A 63 11.23 -52.94 -18.84
N LEU A 64 10.15 -52.64 -18.13
CA LEU A 64 9.01 -53.56 -17.91
C LEU A 64 7.96 -53.45 -19.01
N ILE A 65 7.70 -52.24 -19.53
CA ILE A 65 6.59 -51.96 -20.44
C ILE A 65 7.02 -52.03 -21.90
N LEU A 66 8.27 -51.55 -22.23
CA LEU A 66 8.71 -51.48 -23.60
C LEU A 66 9.17 -52.86 -24.10
N LYS A 67 8.57 -53.33 -25.14
CA LYS A 67 8.98 -54.54 -25.89
C LYS A 67 10.08 -54.21 -26.91
N PRO A 68 11.07 -55.06 -27.09
CA PRO A 68 12.10 -54.87 -28.14
C PRO A 68 11.43 -54.69 -29.50
N LYS A 69 11.84 -53.69 -30.25
CA LYS A 69 11.36 -53.48 -31.63
C LYS A 69 12.01 -54.53 -32.54
N GLU A 70 11.16 -55.41 -33.10
CA GLU A 70 11.65 -56.37 -34.13
C GLU A 70 12.07 -55.61 -35.38
N PRO A 71 13.30 -55.84 -35.89
CA PRO A 71 13.76 -55.17 -37.14
C PRO A 71 12.81 -55.56 -38.31
N GLY A 72 12.26 -54.53 -38.98
CA GLY A 72 11.41 -54.76 -40.16
C GLY A 72 9.91 -54.77 -39.94
N LYS A 73 9.39 -54.79 -38.68
CA LYS A 73 7.94 -54.65 -38.42
C LYS A 73 7.56 -53.19 -38.19
N GLU A 74 7.14 -52.49 -39.26
CA GLU A 74 6.48 -51.22 -39.10
C GLU A 74 5.12 -51.39 -38.45
N SER A 75 4.73 -50.53 -37.52
CA SER A 75 3.40 -50.53 -36.93
C SER A 75 2.38 -50.33 -38.01
N LYS A 76 1.39 -51.23 -38.08
CA LYS A 76 0.24 -51.20 -39.02
C LYS A 76 -0.74 -50.07 -38.72
N PHE A 77 -0.59 -49.38 -37.56
CA PHE A 77 -1.51 -48.35 -37.15
C PHE A 77 -1.16 -47.00 -37.82
N PHE A 78 -2.09 -46.42 -38.54
CA PHE A 78 -1.94 -45.19 -39.31
C PHE A 78 -1.34 -44.04 -38.50
N VAL A 79 -1.78 -43.86 -37.23
CA VAL A 79 -1.33 -42.81 -36.35
C VAL A 79 0.18 -42.93 -36.04
N TYR A 80 0.68 -44.14 -35.77
CA TYR A 80 2.12 -44.35 -35.50
C TYR A 80 2.97 -44.16 -36.73
N LYS A 81 2.46 -44.49 -37.93
CA LYS A 81 3.19 -44.27 -39.18
C LYS A 81 3.34 -42.76 -39.48
N TYR A 82 2.26 -42.01 -39.26
CA TYR A 82 2.27 -40.55 -39.44
C TYR A 82 3.19 -39.85 -38.41
N PHE A 83 3.08 -40.26 -37.14
CA PHE A 83 3.94 -39.78 -36.06
C PHE A 83 5.43 -40.03 -36.35
N ASN A 84 5.81 -41.26 -36.71
CA ASN A 84 7.20 -41.61 -37.01
C ASN A 84 7.71 -40.78 -38.21
N LYS A 85 6.90 -40.58 -39.24
CA LYS A 85 7.28 -39.78 -40.41
C LYS A 85 7.55 -38.30 -40.04
N ILE A 86 6.75 -37.71 -39.15
CA ILE A 86 6.96 -36.35 -38.66
C ILE A 86 8.20 -36.32 -37.78
N PHE A 87 8.35 -37.27 -36.88
CA PHE A 87 9.46 -37.35 -35.95
C PHE A 87 10.82 -37.52 -36.70
N ASP A 88 10.88 -38.40 -37.68
CA ASP A 88 12.06 -38.58 -38.51
C ASP A 88 12.42 -37.30 -39.29
N LYS A 89 11.43 -36.60 -39.83
CA LYS A 89 11.63 -35.33 -40.52
C LYS A 89 12.13 -34.24 -39.59
N LEU A 90 11.60 -34.17 -38.36
CA LEU A 90 12.07 -33.24 -37.32
C LEU A 90 13.47 -33.59 -36.85
N HIS A 91 13.76 -34.88 -36.65
CA HIS A 91 15.10 -35.34 -36.24
C HIS A 91 16.17 -35.02 -37.33
N ILE A 92 15.90 -35.27 -38.63
CA ILE A 92 16.79 -34.92 -39.69
C ILE A 92 17.00 -33.39 -39.79
N GLY A 93 15.91 -32.61 -39.61
CA GLY A 93 15.96 -31.15 -39.57
C GLY A 93 16.82 -30.64 -38.43
N TYR A 94 16.60 -31.13 -37.23
CA TYR A 94 17.36 -30.80 -36.03
C TYR A 94 18.87 -31.13 -36.20
N SER A 95 19.17 -32.34 -36.67
CA SER A 95 20.56 -32.77 -36.88
C SER A 95 21.32 -31.90 -37.88
N LYS A 96 20.65 -31.47 -38.96
CA LYS A 96 21.24 -30.54 -39.96
C LYS A 96 21.51 -29.17 -39.35
N VAL A 97 20.54 -28.63 -38.58
CA VAL A 97 20.71 -27.34 -37.91
C VAL A 97 21.85 -27.41 -36.89
N LEU A 98 21.91 -28.50 -36.12
CA LEU A 98 22.97 -28.71 -35.12
C LEU A 98 24.35 -28.81 -35.78
N GLU A 99 24.45 -29.52 -36.93
CA GLU A 99 25.72 -29.61 -37.68
C GLU A 99 26.20 -28.24 -38.16
N VAL A 100 25.29 -27.41 -38.68
CA VAL A 100 25.61 -26.02 -39.09
C VAL A 100 26.06 -25.21 -37.88
N PHE A 101 25.42 -25.38 -36.73
CA PHE A 101 25.77 -24.71 -35.50
C PHE A 101 27.16 -25.10 -35.01
N LEU A 102 27.49 -26.37 -35.00
CA LEU A 102 28.81 -26.85 -34.60
C LEU A 102 29.92 -26.40 -35.55
N ARG A 103 29.64 -26.36 -36.85
CA ARG A 103 30.62 -25.88 -37.87
C ARG A 103 30.88 -24.37 -37.79
N LYS A 104 29.89 -23.58 -37.35
CA LYS A 104 29.98 -22.11 -37.24
C LYS A 104 29.93 -21.63 -35.79
N SER A 105 30.59 -22.35 -34.88
CA SER A 105 30.54 -22.07 -33.43
C SER A 105 30.89 -20.63 -33.06
N SER A 106 31.85 -20.01 -33.77
CA SER A 106 32.22 -18.61 -33.54
C SER A 106 31.09 -17.62 -33.90
N ALA A 107 30.37 -17.88 -34.99
CA ALA A 107 29.25 -17.06 -35.43
C ALA A 107 28.09 -17.18 -34.43
N ILE A 108 27.85 -18.37 -33.87
CA ILE A 108 26.81 -18.59 -32.86
C ILE A 108 27.18 -17.94 -31.57
N LEU A 109 28.44 -18.05 -31.14
CA LEU A 109 28.90 -17.34 -29.93
C LEU A 109 28.73 -15.81 -30.09
N ALA A 110 29.07 -15.27 -31.28
CA ALA A 110 28.85 -13.87 -31.57
C ALA A 110 27.34 -13.48 -31.49
N THR A 111 26.46 -14.31 -32.09
CA THR A 111 25.02 -14.11 -32.04
C THR A 111 24.51 -14.17 -30.62
N PHE A 112 24.98 -15.12 -29.81
CA PHE A 112 24.64 -15.22 -28.39
C PHE A 112 25.07 -13.97 -27.59
N CYS A 113 26.29 -13.48 -27.81
CA CYS A 113 26.77 -12.24 -27.20
C CYS A 113 25.93 -11.02 -27.62
N VAL A 114 25.48 -10.94 -28.86
CA VAL A 114 24.58 -9.88 -29.34
C VAL A 114 23.23 -9.98 -28.66
N ILE A 115 22.66 -11.18 -28.52
CA ILE A 115 21.40 -11.39 -27.79
C ILE A 115 21.54 -10.98 -26.33
N LEU A 116 22.63 -11.38 -25.65
CA LEU A 116 22.91 -10.96 -24.29
C LEU A 116 23.01 -9.43 -24.14
N ALA A 117 23.69 -8.78 -25.08
CA ALA A 117 23.81 -7.33 -25.10
C ALA A 117 22.43 -6.65 -25.30
N LEU A 118 21.60 -7.18 -26.19
CA LEU A 118 20.22 -6.69 -26.39
C LEU A 118 19.35 -6.91 -25.17
N VAL A 119 19.47 -8.04 -24.50
CA VAL A 119 18.75 -8.32 -23.24
C VAL A 119 19.20 -7.34 -22.15
N ALA A 120 20.51 -7.17 -21.96
CA ALA A 120 21.06 -6.23 -20.98
C ALA A 120 20.62 -4.78 -21.27
N PHE A 121 20.59 -4.39 -22.54
CA PHE A 121 20.09 -3.08 -22.95
C PHE A 121 18.59 -2.93 -22.69
N GLY A 122 17.80 -3.98 -22.97
CA GLY A 122 16.36 -4.02 -22.68
C GLY A 122 16.08 -3.87 -21.19
N PHE A 123 16.80 -4.62 -20.35
CA PHE A 123 16.65 -4.53 -18.89
C PHE A 123 16.95 -3.14 -18.34
N LYS A 124 17.93 -2.42 -18.90
CA LYS A 124 18.23 -1.03 -18.49
C LYS A 124 17.15 -0.03 -18.87
N LYS A 125 16.34 -0.33 -19.91
CA LYS A 125 15.26 0.56 -20.38
C LYS A 125 13.88 0.22 -19.84
N LEU A 126 13.70 -0.98 -19.30
CA LEU A 126 12.43 -1.37 -18.70
C LEU A 126 12.22 -0.62 -17.39
N PRO A 127 11.06 0.03 -17.24
CA PRO A 127 10.71 0.68 -15.98
C PRO A 127 10.58 -0.37 -14.87
N THR A 128 11.15 -0.07 -13.73
CA THR A 128 11.06 -0.93 -12.54
C THR A 128 9.79 -0.61 -11.77
N ALA A 129 9.09 -1.64 -11.32
CA ALA A 129 7.98 -1.54 -10.36
C ALA A 129 8.01 -2.78 -9.47
N PHE A 130 7.63 -2.61 -8.20
CA PHE A 130 7.62 -3.71 -7.24
C PHE A 130 6.46 -4.66 -7.51
N ILE A 131 5.25 -4.14 -7.43
CA ILE A 131 4.01 -4.86 -7.77
C ILE A 131 3.11 -3.88 -8.50
N PRO A 132 2.59 -4.22 -9.69
CA PRO A 132 1.65 -3.35 -10.39
C PRO A 132 0.36 -3.21 -9.58
N THR A 133 -0.29 -2.06 -9.70
CA THR A 133 -1.61 -1.83 -9.11
C THR A 133 -2.64 -2.70 -9.84
N GLU A 134 -3.33 -3.55 -9.09
CA GLU A 134 -4.37 -4.44 -9.61
C GLU A 134 -5.75 -3.94 -9.19
N ASP A 135 -6.77 -4.30 -9.97
CA ASP A 135 -8.16 -4.09 -9.61
C ASP A 135 -8.58 -5.12 -8.54
N GLN A 136 -8.59 -4.70 -7.29
CA GLN A 136 -8.97 -5.54 -6.15
C GLN A 136 -10.49 -5.60 -5.91
N GLY A 137 -11.31 -4.98 -6.78
CA GLY A 137 -12.76 -4.92 -6.60
C GLY A 137 -13.21 -3.87 -5.57
N TYR A 138 -12.31 -3.05 -5.04
CA TYR A 138 -12.62 -1.94 -4.13
C TYR A 138 -11.53 -0.87 -4.12
N PHE A 139 -11.91 0.33 -3.66
CA PHE A 139 -10.97 1.46 -3.48
C PHE A 139 -11.40 2.31 -2.27
N MET A 140 -10.57 3.27 -1.90
CA MET A 140 -10.84 4.18 -0.78
C MET A 140 -11.04 5.62 -1.25
N ILE A 141 -11.86 6.35 -0.50
CA ILE A 141 -12.01 7.80 -0.59
C ILE A 141 -11.64 8.39 0.77
N GLN A 142 -10.76 9.36 0.76
CA GLN A 142 -10.49 10.22 1.91
C GLN A 142 -11.23 11.54 1.71
N CYS A 143 -11.87 12.01 2.77
CA CYS A 143 -12.54 13.29 2.83
C CYS A 143 -11.87 14.16 3.89
N GLU A 144 -11.58 15.39 3.54
CA GLU A 144 -11.01 16.41 4.43
C GLU A 144 -11.82 17.71 4.29
N LEU A 145 -12.44 18.13 5.38
CA LEU A 145 -13.08 19.43 5.52
C LEU A 145 -12.09 20.45 6.09
N LEU A 146 -12.53 21.70 6.18
CA LEU A 146 -11.75 22.71 6.87
C LEU A 146 -11.50 22.30 8.33
N PRO A 147 -10.30 22.52 8.86
CA PRO A 147 -10.00 22.22 10.26
C PRO A 147 -11.00 22.87 11.22
N GLY A 148 -11.48 22.08 12.17
CA GLY A 148 -12.52 22.52 13.11
C GLY A 148 -13.96 22.27 12.66
N SER A 149 -14.20 21.74 11.45
CA SER A 149 -15.54 21.31 11.04
C SER A 149 -16.10 20.22 11.94
N SER A 150 -17.41 20.28 12.11
CA SER A 150 -18.12 19.34 12.98
C SER A 150 -18.27 17.96 12.31
N LEU A 151 -18.45 16.93 13.15
CA LEU A 151 -18.73 15.58 12.64
C LEU A 151 -20.01 15.53 11.81
N VAL A 152 -21.02 16.35 12.13
CA VAL A 152 -22.30 16.42 11.39
C VAL A 152 -22.07 16.95 9.98
N GLU A 153 -21.26 18.00 9.81
CA GLU A 153 -20.90 18.52 8.48
C GLU A 153 -20.11 17.47 7.68
N THR A 154 -19.21 16.75 8.35
CA THR A 154 -18.45 15.67 7.69
C THR A 154 -19.38 14.55 7.22
N MET A 155 -20.40 14.19 8.02
CA MET A 155 -21.40 13.20 7.62
C MET A 155 -22.22 13.68 6.42
N ASP A 156 -22.68 14.96 6.41
CA ASP A 156 -23.42 15.53 5.28
C ASP A 156 -22.62 15.51 3.97
N VAL A 157 -21.31 15.80 4.03
CA VAL A 157 -20.42 15.68 2.89
C VAL A 157 -20.28 14.24 2.42
N MET A 158 -20.16 13.28 3.37
CA MET A 158 -20.05 11.86 3.03
C MET A 158 -21.35 11.31 2.41
N ASP A 159 -22.50 11.78 2.84
CA ASP A 159 -23.79 11.41 2.22
C ASP A 159 -23.87 11.95 0.77
N LYS A 160 -23.41 13.18 0.52
CA LYS A 160 -23.29 13.71 -0.85
C LYS A 160 -22.32 12.92 -1.71
N ALA A 161 -21.18 12.51 -1.14
CA ALA A 161 -20.21 11.64 -1.82
C ALA A 161 -20.81 10.27 -2.16
N GLY A 162 -21.60 9.69 -1.25
CA GLY A 162 -22.36 8.47 -1.48
C GLY A 162 -23.34 8.59 -2.64
N ALA A 163 -24.12 9.69 -2.69
CA ALA A 163 -25.04 9.94 -3.78
C ALA A 163 -24.35 10.09 -5.16
N ILE A 164 -23.12 10.64 -5.21
CA ILE A 164 -22.31 10.64 -6.42
C ILE A 164 -21.96 9.21 -6.83
N LEU A 165 -21.50 8.38 -5.89
CA LEU A 165 -21.12 6.99 -6.15
C LEU A 165 -22.29 6.15 -6.67
N ASP A 166 -23.49 6.31 -6.09
CA ASP A 166 -24.71 5.61 -6.51
C ASP A 166 -25.07 5.91 -7.97
N SER A 167 -24.61 7.04 -8.52
CA SER A 167 -24.79 7.42 -9.92
C SER A 167 -23.75 6.84 -10.88
N ILE A 168 -22.66 6.23 -10.34
CA ILE A 168 -21.55 5.74 -11.16
C ILE A 168 -21.74 4.23 -11.44
N PRO A 169 -21.89 3.82 -12.71
CA PRO A 169 -21.95 2.41 -13.06
C PRO A 169 -20.70 1.63 -12.60
N GLY A 170 -20.90 0.43 -12.10
CA GLY A 170 -19.84 -0.44 -11.61
C GLY A 170 -19.55 -0.31 -10.09
N VAL A 171 -20.25 0.60 -9.39
CA VAL A 171 -20.22 0.69 -7.92
C VAL A 171 -21.37 -0.18 -7.36
N LYS A 172 -21.02 -1.11 -6.47
CA LYS A 172 -21.97 -2.03 -5.80
C LYS A 172 -22.46 -1.51 -4.48
N ALA A 173 -21.52 -1.01 -3.66
CA ALA A 173 -21.82 -0.52 -2.32
C ALA A 173 -20.71 0.42 -1.83
N HIS A 174 -21.03 1.22 -0.83
CA HIS A 174 -20.05 2.04 -0.12
C HIS A 174 -20.31 2.07 1.39
N VAL A 175 -19.25 2.24 2.17
CA VAL A 175 -19.32 2.36 3.63
C VAL A 175 -18.49 3.55 4.05
N SER A 176 -19.10 4.55 4.67
CA SER A 176 -18.42 5.74 5.20
C SER A 176 -18.14 5.62 6.71
N ILE A 177 -16.95 6.05 7.12
CA ILE A 177 -16.52 6.15 8.50
C ILE A 177 -16.16 7.61 8.74
N SER A 178 -17.15 8.39 9.16
CA SER A 178 -16.96 9.81 9.46
C SER A 178 -16.26 9.99 10.80
N GLY A 179 -15.40 10.98 10.90
CA GLY A 179 -14.58 11.24 12.10
C GLY A 179 -13.36 10.35 12.23
N ASN A 180 -12.95 9.67 11.16
CA ASN A 180 -11.76 8.82 11.15
C ASN A 180 -10.89 9.13 9.93
N SER A 181 -9.59 9.31 10.16
CA SER A 181 -8.58 9.43 9.12
C SER A 181 -7.68 8.19 9.11
N VAL A 182 -7.72 7.45 8.00
CA VAL A 182 -6.85 6.28 7.83
C VAL A 182 -5.41 6.70 7.60
N SER A 183 -5.15 7.81 6.89
CA SER A 183 -3.79 8.30 6.62
C SER A 183 -3.06 8.74 7.89
N GLU A 184 -3.75 9.34 8.85
CA GLU A 184 -3.17 9.79 10.12
C GLU A 184 -3.39 8.80 11.26
N GLN A 185 -4.18 7.74 11.03
CA GLN A 185 -4.55 6.74 12.02
C GLN A 185 -5.16 7.38 13.29
N ALA A 186 -5.94 8.43 13.12
CA ALA A 186 -6.48 9.24 14.18
C ALA A 186 -7.98 9.52 13.99
N GLN A 187 -8.67 9.78 15.11
CA GLN A 187 -10.05 10.25 15.09
C GLN A 187 -10.06 11.77 14.99
N ILE A 188 -10.56 12.30 13.89
CA ILE A 188 -10.60 13.74 13.57
C ILE A 188 -11.96 14.07 12.98
N SER A 189 -12.72 14.94 13.66
CA SER A 189 -14.12 15.25 13.29
C SER A 189 -14.28 15.81 11.88
N SER A 190 -13.28 16.55 11.39
CA SER A 190 -13.25 17.15 10.05
C SER A 190 -12.79 16.19 8.92
N LYS A 191 -12.53 14.92 9.25
CA LYS A 191 -12.05 13.92 8.27
C LYS A 191 -12.96 12.69 8.25
N ALA A 192 -13.01 12.04 7.09
CA ALA A 192 -13.71 10.78 6.93
C ALA A 192 -13.01 9.88 5.92
N THR A 193 -13.24 8.59 6.06
CA THR A 193 -12.79 7.58 5.09
C THR A 193 -14.00 6.80 4.59
N MET A 194 -14.05 6.54 3.30
CA MET A 194 -15.09 5.69 2.69
C MET A 194 -14.44 4.55 1.93
N PHE A 195 -14.94 3.35 2.13
CA PHE A 195 -14.62 2.17 1.34
C PHE A 195 -15.69 1.98 0.29
N VAL A 196 -15.28 1.88 -0.97
CA VAL A 196 -16.17 1.69 -2.11
C VAL A 196 -15.93 0.31 -2.70
N ILE A 197 -16.98 -0.49 -2.71
CA ILE A 197 -16.98 -1.86 -3.26
C ILE A 197 -17.53 -1.79 -4.68
N LEU A 198 -16.82 -2.40 -5.60
CA LEU A 198 -17.20 -2.46 -7.00
C LEU A 198 -17.97 -3.74 -7.32
N GLU A 199 -18.72 -3.75 -8.41
CA GLU A 199 -19.31 -4.97 -8.96
C GLU A 199 -18.22 -5.97 -9.36
N ASP A 200 -18.58 -7.23 -9.51
CA ASP A 200 -17.65 -8.29 -9.89
C ASP A 200 -17.04 -8.01 -11.28
N TRP A 201 -15.84 -8.49 -11.54
CA TRP A 201 -15.12 -8.20 -12.80
C TRP A 201 -15.88 -8.60 -14.05
N GLU A 202 -16.67 -9.69 -13.98
CA GLU A 202 -17.53 -10.17 -15.07
C GLU A 202 -18.63 -9.17 -15.44
N GLU A 203 -19.06 -8.33 -14.49
CA GLU A 203 -20.08 -7.29 -14.69
C GLU A 203 -19.46 -5.94 -15.11
N ARG A 204 -18.12 -5.83 -15.09
CA ARG A 204 -17.35 -4.62 -15.39
C ARG A 204 -16.37 -4.80 -16.55
N GLU A 205 -16.73 -5.54 -17.58
CA GLU A 205 -15.89 -5.76 -18.79
C GLU A 205 -15.64 -4.48 -19.60
N ASP A 206 -16.53 -3.47 -19.48
CA ASP A 206 -16.35 -2.19 -20.16
C ASP A 206 -15.16 -1.43 -19.53
N PRO A 207 -14.16 -1.00 -20.32
CA PRO A 207 -13.03 -0.19 -19.83
C PRO A 207 -13.43 1.08 -19.07
N SER A 208 -14.60 1.64 -19.34
CA SER A 208 -15.15 2.80 -18.60
C SER A 208 -15.58 2.46 -17.17
N MET A 209 -15.74 1.18 -16.85
CA MET A 209 -16.06 0.65 -15.52
C MET A 209 -14.83 0.04 -14.82
N SER A 210 -13.62 0.22 -15.37
CA SER A 210 -12.40 -0.15 -14.65
C SER A 210 -12.27 0.69 -13.37
N HIS A 211 -11.63 0.13 -12.33
CA HIS A 211 -11.47 0.82 -11.04
C HIS A 211 -10.83 2.21 -11.20
N LEU A 212 -9.83 2.37 -12.08
CA LEU A 212 -9.19 3.66 -12.35
C LEU A 212 -10.13 4.65 -13.04
N ALA A 213 -10.97 4.19 -13.98
CA ALA A 213 -11.94 5.05 -14.66
C ALA A 213 -13.03 5.52 -13.68
N ILE A 214 -13.49 4.65 -12.79
CA ILE A 214 -14.45 5.00 -11.73
C ILE A 214 -13.84 6.02 -10.76
N ILE A 215 -12.62 5.80 -10.29
CA ILE A 215 -11.87 6.72 -9.42
C ILE A 215 -11.73 8.10 -10.07
N GLN A 216 -11.32 8.17 -11.33
CA GLN A 216 -11.19 9.44 -12.07
C GLN A 216 -12.53 10.15 -12.23
N ARG A 217 -13.59 9.40 -12.56
CA ARG A 217 -14.94 9.96 -12.68
C ARG A 217 -15.44 10.51 -11.35
N PHE A 218 -15.27 9.77 -10.27
CA PHE A 218 -15.62 10.24 -8.93
C PHE A 218 -14.84 11.51 -8.57
N ASN A 219 -13.51 11.50 -8.68
CA ASN A 219 -12.67 12.65 -8.33
C ASN A 219 -13.07 13.90 -9.10
N LYS A 220 -13.34 13.77 -10.40
CA LYS A 220 -13.79 14.88 -11.25
C LYS A 220 -15.16 15.40 -10.83
N THR A 221 -16.12 14.52 -10.55
CA THR A 221 -17.49 14.91 -10.17
C THR A 221 -17.51 15.52 -8.78
N ALA A 222 -16.81 14.92 -7.82
CA ALA A 222 -16.73 15.41 -6.45
C ALA A 222 -16.10 16.82 -6.40
N ALA A 223 -14.99 17.04 -7.11
CA ALA A 223 -14.36 18.37 -7.20
C ALA A 223 -15.25 19.45 -7.83
N ALA A 224 -16.18 19.07 -8.70
CA ALA A 224 -17.12 20.01 -9.33
C ALA A 224 -18.39 20.26 -8.50
N THR A 225 -18.73 19.37 -7.56
CA THR A 225 -20.02 19.37 -6.86
C THR A 225 -19.89 19.74 -5.38
N ILE A 226 -18.76 19.38 -4.75
CA ILE A 226 -18.54 19.56 -3.32
C ILE A 226 -17.44 20.61 -3.11
N GLU A 227 -17.84 21.81 -2.70
CA GLU A 227 -16.93 22.96 -2.57
C GLU A 227 -16.30 23.09 -1.18
N ASN A 228 -16.98 22.58 -0.14
CA ASN A 228 -16.59 22.78 1.26
C ASN A 228 -15.70 21.65 1.81
N ALA A 229 -15.28 20.69 0.99
CA ALA A 229 -14.41 19.61 1.36
C ALA A 229 -13.52 19.17 0.19
N THR A 230 -12.37 18.61 0.53
CA THR A 230 -11.51 17.95 -0.44
C THR A 230 -11.74 16.43 -0.35
N LEU A 231 -12.27 15.87 -1.44
CA LEU A 231 -12.43 14.41 -1.56
C LEU A 231 -11.47 13.89 -2.62
N TYR A 232 -10.83 12.80 -2.31
CA TYR A 232 -9.98 12.10 -3.25
C TYR A 232 -10.09 10.59 -3.10
N ALA A 233 -10.36 9.95 -4.21
CA ALA A 233 -10.38 8.51 -4.34
C ALA A 233 -9.03 8.02 -4.85
N PHE A 234 -8.58 6.89 -4.32
CA PHE A 234 -7.32 6.25 -4.70
C PHE A 234 -7.41 4.71 -4.54
N PRO A 235 -6.63 3.95 -5.34
CA PRO A 235 -6.61 2.50 -5.24
C PRO A 235 -5.96 2.06 -3.92
N MET A 236 -6.32 0.87 -3.47
CA MET A 236 -5.68 0.21 -2.33
C MET A 236 -4.25 -0.24 -2.67
N PRO A 237 -3.37 -0.35 -1.67
CA PRO A 237 -2.05 -0.93 -1.89
C PRO A 237 -2.16 -2.40 -2.33
N ALA A 238 -1.25 -2.86 -3.19
CA ALA A 238 -1.25 -4.22 -3.71
C ALA A 238 -1.12 -5.29 -2.62
N ILE A 239 -0.45 -4.95 -1.51
CA ILE A 239 -0.36 -5.82 -0.32
C ILE A 239 -1.09 -5.14 0.83
N GLN A 240 -2.14 -5.77 1.33
CA GLN A 240 -2.90 -5.27 2.47
C GLN A 240 -2.02 -5.18 3.73
N GLY A 241 -2.13 -4.05 4.44
CA GLY A 241 -1.32 -3.77 5.63
C GLY A 241 0.04 -3.13 5.35
N LEU A 242 0.44 -2.98 4.10
CA LEU A 242 1.63 -2.23 3.70
C LEU A 242 1.26 -0.88 3.12
N GLY A 243 0.83 0.04 3.98
CA GLY A 243 0.42 1.38 3.61
C GLY A 243 -1.08 1.55 3.47
N THR A 244 -1.47 2.74 3.10
CA THR A 244 -2.87 3.18 2.96
C THR A 244 -3.25 3.49 1.52
N SER A 245 -2.27 3.68 0.64
CA SER A 245 -2.47 4.05 -0.77
C SER A 245 -1.69 3.13 -1.71
N GLY A 246 -2.20 2.91 -2.91
CA GLY A 246 -1.54 2.17 -3.98
C GLY A 246 -0.37 2.89 -4.65
N GLY A 247 -0.07 4.14 -4.25
CA GLY A 247 1.08 4.93 -4.69
C GLY A 247 2.30 4.76 -3.78
N PHE A 248 3.10 5.81 -3.69
CA PHE A 248 4.22 5.89 -2.75
C PHE A 248 3.86 6.71 -1.51
N GLU A 249 4.45 6.32 -0.38
CA GLU A 249 4.28 6.97 0.92
C GLU A 249 5.64 7.25 1.56
N LEU A 250 5.73 8.38 2.25
CA LEU A 250 6.95 8.81 2.93
C LEU A 250 6.65 9.73 4.11
N TYR A 251 7.66 9.95 4.93
CA TYR A 251 7.65 10.93 6.00
C TYR A 251 8.74 11.97 5.78
N VAL A 252 8.37 13.26 5.74
CA VAL A 252 9.30 14.37 5.83
C VAL A 252 9.60 14.63 7.31
N GLN A 253 10.87 14.59 7.68
CA GLN A 253 11.34 14.63 9.06
C GLN A 253 11.99 15.98 9.39
N ASP A 254 11.61 16.57 10.52
CA ASP A 254 12.31 17.72 11.12
C ASP A 254 13.50 17.22 11.98
N LYS A 255 14.69 17.17 11.37
CA LYS A 255 15.91 16.63 12.01
C LYS A 255 16.54 17.56 13.03
N THR A 256 16.27 18.86 12.93
CA THR A 256 16.90 19.89 13.78
C THR A 256 15.90 20.57 14.71
N ASN A 257 14.66 20.09 14.77
CA ASN A 257 13.57 20.62 15.61
C ASN A 257 13.24 22.09 15.30
N GLN A 258 13.08 22.41 14.02
CA GLN A 258 12.71 23.76 13.54
C GLN A 258 11.31 24.16 14.00
N GLY A 259 10.41 23.19 14.18
CA GLY A 259 9.05 23.41 14.64
C GLY A 259 7.99 22.89 13.67
N VAL A 260 6.75 22.86 14.16
CA VAL A 260 5.63 22.27 13.41
C VAL A 260 5.16 23.13 12.25
N LEU A 261 5.32 24.46 12.35
CA LEU A 261 4.94 25.39 11.26
C LEU A 261 5.91 25.29 10.09
N GLU A 262 7.21 25.27 10.37
CA GLU A 262 8.25 25.08 9.36
C GLU A 262 8.15 23.69 8.71
N LEU A 263 7.81 22.65 9.49
CA LEU A 263 7.58 21.32 8.95
C LEU A 263 6.37 21.29 7.98
N GLN A 264 5.27 21.98 8.33
CA GLN A 264 4.13 22.13 7.40
C GLN A 264 4.54 22.86 6.14
N SER A 265 5.17 24.04 6.26
CA SER A 265 5.61 24.84 5.11
C SER A 265 6.51 24.02 4.19
N MET A 266 7.49 23.33 4.74
CA MET A 266 8.41 22.49 3.97
C MET A 266 7.70 21.33 3.27
N ALA A 267 6.74 20.68 3.92
CA ALA A 267 5.97 19.59 3.31
C ALA A 267 5.05 20.11 2.19
N GLU A 268 4.46 21.30 2.33
CA GLU A 268 3.64 21.95 1.31
C GLU A 268 4.50 22.41 0.12
N ASP A 269 5.66 23.01 0.36
CA ASP A 269 6.62 23.41 -0.67
C ASP A 269 7.12 22.20 -1.47
N LEU A 270 7.47 21.11 -0.78
CA LEU A 270 7.89 19.88 -1.40
C LEU A 270 6.77 19.28 -2.26
N ALA A 271 5.52 19.28 -1.78
CA ALA A 271 4.37 18.82 -2.55
C ALA A 271 4.15 19.67 -3.80
N ALA A 272 4.28 20.99 -3.70
CA ALA A 272 4.12 21.91 -4.82
C ALA A 272 5.19 21.69 -5.92
N HIS A 273 6.46 21.54 -5.52
CA HIS A 273 7.55 21.22 -6.45
C HIS A 273 7.39 19.83 -7.08
N ALA A 274 6.92 18.85 -6.31
CA ALA A 274 6.69 17.50 -6.82
C ALA A 274 5.55 17.46 -7.86
N ILE A 275 4.44 18.15 -7.62
CA ILE A 275 3.30 18.21 -8.56
C ILE A 275 3.68 18.90 -9.88
N ALA A 276 4.69 19.78 -9.89
CA ALA A 276 5.16 20.42 -11.11
C ALA A 276 5.89 19.46 -12.07
N ASN A 277 6.16 18.22 -11.66
CA ASN A 277 6.78 17.21 -12.51
C ASN A 277 5.73 16.30 -13.16
N ASP A 278 5.86 16.10 -14.46
CA ASP A 278 4.93 15.27 -15.26
C ASP A 278 4.90 13.77 -14.87
N GLU A 279 5.91 13.30 -14.16
CA GLU A 279 6.04 11.90 -13.72
C GLU A 279 5.29 11.60 -12.42
N LEU A 280 4.87 12.66 -11.70
CA LEU A 280 4.21 12.58 -10.40
C LEU A 280 2.77 13.07 -10.47
N SER A 281 1.89 12.47 -9.69
CA SER A 281 0.50 12.90 -9.59
C SER A 281 -0.03 12.78 -8.17
N GLY A 282 -0.91 13.72 -7.77
CA GLY A 282 -1.62 13.68 -6.50
C GLY A 282 -0.71 13.72 -5.27
N VAL A 283 0.49 14.30 -5.39
CA VAL A 283 1.41 14.46 -4.26
C VAL A 283 0.85 15.45 -3.25
N ARG A 284 0.76 15.05 -2.00
CA ARG A 284 0.20 15.90 -0.95
C ARG A 284 0.73 15.52 0.43
N SER A 285 0.66 16.47 1.36
CA SER A 285 0.84 16.24 2.78
C SER A 285 -0.51 16.31 3.50
N SER A 286 -0.76 15.40 4.44
CA SER A 286 -1.92 15.46 5.35
C SER A 286 -1.63 16.26 6.63
N PHE A 287 -0.38 16.63 6.86
CA PHE A 287 0.05 17.33 8.07
C PHE A 287 -0.42 18.79 8.08
N LYS A 288 -1.11 19.18 9.16
CA LYS A 288 -1.61 20.54 9.40
C LYS A 288 -1.19 21.01 10.80
N ALA A 289 -0.49 22.14 10.85
CA ALA A 289 -0.05 22.78 12.09
C ALA A 289 -0.81 24.09 12.40
N THR A 290 -1.71 24.50 11.49
CA THR A 290 -2.47 25.75 11.58
C THR A 290 -3.95 25.52 11.88
N VAL A 291 -4.25 24.51 12.67
CA VAL A 291 -5.62 24.19 13.07
C VAL A 291 -6.05 25.09 14.21
N PRO A 292 -7.17 25.82 14.10
CA PRO A 292 -7.68 26.64 15.19
C PRO A 292 -8.07 25.76 16.38
N GLN A 293 -7.56 26.11 17.55
CA GLN A 293 -7.78 25.39 18.80
C GLN A 293 -8.06 26.36 19.94
N TYR A 294 -8.83 25.88 20.95
CA TYR A 294 -8.96 26.57 22.22
C TYR A 294 -8.00 25.98 23.24
N TYR A 295 -7.11 26.80 23.75
CA TYR A 295 -6.19 26.43 24.82
C TYR A 295 -6.83 26.80 26.16
N LEU A 296 -6.99 25.82 27.04
CA LEU A 296 -7.50 26.02 28.39
C LEU A 296 -6.32 26.22 29.34
N ASN A 297 -6.06 27.47 29.68
CA ASN A 297 -5.03 27.81 30.66
C ASN A 297 -5.64 27.64 32.07
N ILE A 298 -5.23 26.57 32.76
CA ILE A 298 -5.72 26.20 34.07
C ILE A 298 -4.78 26.73 35.13
N ASP A 299 -5.24 27.69 35.92
CA ASP A 299 -4.53 28.23 37.08
C ASP A 299 -4.51 27.21 38.22
N ARG A 300 -3.38 26.51 38.35
CA ARG A 300 -3.23 25.41 39.33
C ARG A 300 -3.23 25.89 40.78
N ASP A 301 -2.84 27.13 41.02
CA ASP A 301 -2.88 27.69 42.37
C ASP A 301 -4.30 28.01 42.78
N LYS A 302 -5.13 28.56 41.91
CA LYS A 302 -6.56 28.73 42.15
C LYS A 302 -7.28 27.39 42.30
N VAL A 303 -6.92 26.36 41.52
CA VAL A 303 -7.48 25.01 41.69
C VAL A 303 -7.24 24.50 43.10
N LYS A 304 -6.04 24.64 43.64
CA LYS A 304 -5.71 24.28 45.04
C LYS A 304 -6.44 25.14 46.06
N LEU A 305 -6.52 26.46 45.82
CA LEU A 305 -7.23 27.40 46.71
C LEU A 305 -8.72 27.04 46.85
N HIS A 306 -9.34 26.52 45.80
CA HIS A 306 -10.72 26.04 45.81
C HIS A 306 -10.89 24.60 46.32
N ASN A 307 -9.85 23.99 46.89
CA ASN A 307 -9.82 22.59 47.34
C ASN A 307 -10.20 21.57 46.25
N LEU A 308 -9.80 21.85 45.01
CA LEU A 308 -9.98 20.96 43.87
C LEU A 308 -8.73 20.13 43.64
N SER A 309 -8.91 18.88 43.20
CA SER A 309 -7.79 18.10 42.61
C SER A 309 -7.67 18.38 41.12
N ILE A 310 -6.45 18.46 40.59
CA ILE A 310 -6.19 18.60 39.18
C ILE A 310 -6.82 17.42 38.40
N GLY A 311 -6.73 16.19 38.95
CA GLY A 311 -7.34 15.01 38.34
C GLY A 311 -8.86 15.14 38.19
N SER A 312 -9.57 15.69 39.20
CA SER A 312 -10.99 15.93 39.09
C SER A 312 -11.36 16.97 38.04
N VAL A 313 -10.52 18.01 37.88
CA VAL A 313 -10.70 19.01 36.82
C VAL A 313 -10.61 18.38 35.44
N PHE A 314 -9.54 17.64 35.16
CA PHE A 314 -9.37 16.96 33.85
C PHE A 314 -10.42 15.88 33.61
N ASN A 315 -10.78 15.06 34.61
CA ASN A 315 -11.83 14.05 34.46
C ASN A 315 -13.18 14.69 34.13
N THR A 316 -13.50 15.82 34.76
CA THR A 316 -14.75 16.55 34.49
C THR A 316 -14.74 17.12 33.06
N LEU A 317 -13.64 17.77 32.61
CA LEU A 317 -13.51 18.25 31.23
C LEU A 317 -13.66 17.11 30.23
N SER A 318 -12.96 16.00 30.47
CA SER A 318 -13.03 14.83 29.61
C SER A 318 -14.44 14.26 29.53
N ALA A 319 -15.14 14.15 30.66
CA ALA A 319 -16.51 13.62 30.69
C ALA A 319 -17.50 14.54 29.97
N TYR A 320 -17.43 15.85 30.18
CA TYR A 320 -18.36 16.80 29.58
C TYR A 320 -18.10 17.01 28.07
N LEU A 321 -16.84 17.16 27.67
CA LEU A 321 -16.47 17.49 26.27
C LEU A 321 -16.19 16.25 25.44
N GLY A 322 -15.43 15.29 25.97
CA GLY A 322 -14.95 14.12 25.25
C GLY A 322 -15.76 12.85 25.41
N SER A 323 -16.71 12.84 26.33
CA SER A 323 -17.48 11.70 26.85
C SER A 323 -16.71 10.82 27.84
N SER A 324 -17.46 10.25 28.78
CA SER A 324 -17.00 9.25 29.75
C SER A 324 -17.68 7.92 29.49
N TYR A 325 -16.88 6.88 29.35
CA TYR A 325 -17.38 5.51 29.28
C TYR A 325 -17.87 5.09 30.69
N ALA A 326 -19.12 4.65 30.76
CA ALA A 326 -19.73 4.22 32.04
C ALA A 326 -19.79 2.69 32.16
N ASN A 327 -20.29 2.00 31.14
CA ASN A 327 -20.47 0.55 31.14
C ASN A 327 -20.84 0.03 29.74
N ASP A 328 -20.92 -1.29 29.60
CA ASP A 328 -21.48 -1.97 28.44
C ASP A 328 -22.81 -2.64 28.78
N PHE A 329 -23.68 -2.79 27.78
CA PHE A 329 -24.86 -3.66 27.87
C PHE A 329 -25.04 -4.47 26.59
N VAL A 330 -25.65 -5.63 26.72
CA VAL A 330 -25.93 -6.51 25.59
C VAL A 330 -27.41 -6.36 25.18
N LEU A 331 -27.61 -6.05 23.88
CA LEU A 331 -28.96 -5.99 23.30
C LEU A 331 -28.91 -6.60 21.89
N PHE A 332 -29.88 -7.47 21.58
CA PHE A 332 -29.96 -8.19 20.29
C PHE A 332 -28.66 -8.92 19.89
N GLY A 333 -27.95 -9.49 20.87
CA GLY A 333 -26.70 -10.21 20.64
C GLY A 333 -25.48 -9.33 20.31
N LYS A 334 -25.61 -8.00 20.41
CA LYS A 334 -24.51 -7.02 20.25
C LYS A 334 -24.19 -6.33 21.55
N VAL A 335 -22.94 -6.01 21.77
CA VAL A 335 -22.45 -5.22 22.90
C VAL A 335 -22.52 -3.74 22.54
N TYR A 336 -23.20 -2.95 23.39
CA TYR A 336 -23.32 -1.50 23.25
C TYR A 336 -22.63 -0.81 24.42
N GLN A 337 -21.89 0.25 24.14
CA GLN A 337 -21.25 1.07 25.17
C GLN A 337 -22.20 2.18 25.67
N VAL A 338 -22.27 2.33 26.96
CA VAL A 338 -22.92 3.49 27.60
C VAL A 338 -21.87 4.59 27.77
N ARG A 339 -22.07 5.69 27.07
CA ARG A 339 -21.20 6.88 27.19
C ARG A 339 -22.01 8.07 27.66
N MET A 340 -21.43 8.84 28.57
CA MET A 340 -22.05 10.06 29.15
C MET A 340 -21.28 11.28 28.65
N GLN A 341 -22.02 12.30 28.22
CA GLN A 341 -21.46 13.57 27.75
C GLN A 341 -22.43 14.70 28.05
N ALA A 342 -21.96 15.95 28.11
CA ALA A 342 -22.86 17.09 28.19
C ALA A 342 -23.73 17.22 26.94
N GLU A 343 -24.94 17.74 27.07
CA GLU A 343 -25.77 18.05 25.90
C GLU A 343 -25.09 19.09 25.00
N SER A 344 -25.36 19.03 23.69
CA SER A 344 -24.75 19.94 22.72
C SER A 344 -24.95 21.41 23.06
N LYS A 345 -26.13 21.78 23.56
CA LYS A 345 -26.46 23.16 23.98
C LYS A 345 -25.58 23.68 25.14
N ASP A 346 -25.08 22.78 25.99
CA ASP A 346 -24.33 23.11 27.22
C ASP A 346 -22.79 23.04 26.98
N ARG A 347 -22.36 22.82 25.74
CA ARG A 347 -20.94 22.76 25.32
C ARG A 347 -20.68 23.38 23.95
N SER A 348 -21.58 24.22 23.44
CA SER A 348 -21.49 24.81 22.13
C SER A 348 -20.68 26.12 22.08
N SER A 349 -20.48 26.76 23.25
CA SER A 349 -19.73 28.02 23.36
C SER A 349 -18.68 27.98 24.48
N ILE A 350 -17.75 28.93 24.45
CA ILE A 350 -16.74 29.11 25.51
C ILE A 350 -17.44 29.48 26.82
N GLU A 351 -18.49 30.31 26.76
CA GLU A 351 -19.28 30.72 27.92
C GLU A 351 -19.93 29.53 28.59
N ASP A 352 -20.41 28.54 27.85
CA ASP A 352 -21.00 27.33 28.41
C ASP A 352 -19.94 26.47 29.09
N LEU A 353 -18.76 26.33 28.49
CA LEU A 353 -17.64 25.64 29.11
C LEU A 353 -17.26 26.26 30.46
N LEU A 354 -17.21 27.59 30.58
CA LEU A 354 -16.84 28.29 31.78
C LEU A 354 -17.90 28.16 32.90
N LYS A 355 -19.17 27.83 32.56
CA LYS A 355 -20.27 27.55 33.52
C LYS A 355 -20.21 26.11 34.06
N LEU A 356 -19.56 25.19 33.36
CA LEU A 356 -19.36 23.83 33.87
C LEU A 356 -18.70 23.87 35.24
N SER A 357 -19.03 22.92 36.09
CA SER A 357 -18.58 22.96 37.51
C SER A 357 -17.94 21.63 37.92
N VAL A 358 -16.94 21.74 38.78
CA VAL A 358 -16.25 20.60 39.40
C VAL A 358 -16.55 20.57 40.87
N ARG A 359 -16.79 19.39 41.42
CA ARG A 359 -17.05 19.20 42.85
C ARG A 359 -15.71 19.21 43.61
N ASN A 360 -15.60 20.06 44.62
CA ASN A 360 -14.44 20.12 45.50
C ASN A 360 -14.49 19.07 46.62
N SER A 361 -13.46 19.00 47.44
CA SER A 361 -13.39 18.07 48.60
C SER A 361 -14.42 18.31 49.67
N GLU A 362 -15.01 19.53 49.74
CA GLU A 362 -16.07 19.91 50.67
C GLU A 362 -17.49 19.63 50.12
N GLY A 363 -17.58 19.10 48.90
CA GLY A 363 -18.85 18.83 48.22
C GLY A 363 -19.46 20.03 47.49
N LYS A 364 -18.81 21.20 47.47
CA LYS A 364 -19.27 22.41 46.79
C LYS A 364 -18.92 22.35 45.30
N MET A 365 -19.78 22.88 44.43
CA MET A 365 -19.56 23.00 42.99
C MET A 365 -18.84 24.31 42.72
N VAL A 366 -17.69 24.22 42.04
CA VAL A 366 -16.85 25.36 41.65
C VAL A 366 -16.86 25.46 40.11
N PRO A 367 -17.33 26.60 39.56
CA PRO A 367 -17.34 26.76 38.08
C PRO A 367 -15.94 26.89 37.51
N PHE A 368 -15.75 26.40 36.27
CA PHE A 368 -14.46 26.46 35.54
C PHE A 368 -13.97 27.90 35.38
N GLY A 369 -14.86 28.87 35.18
CA GLY A 369 -14.51 30.29 35.07
C GLY A 369 -13.79 30.88 36.29
N ALA A 370 -13.80 30.19 37.46
CA ALA A 370 -13.04 30.62 38.63
C ALA A 370 -11.54 30.40 38.51
N PHE A 371 -11.10 29.43 37.70
CA PHE A 371 -9.71 29.01 37.61
C PHE A 371 -9.21 28.66 36.17
N VAL A 372 -10.04 28.83 35.13
CA VAL A 372 -9.71 28.61 33.74
C VAL A 372 -9.85 29.88 32.93
N THR A 373 -8.88 30.18 32.11
CA THR A 373 -8.96 31.16 31.01
C THR A 373 -8.85 30.44 29.70
N VAL A 374 -9.58 30.91 28.67
CA VAL A 374 -9.58 30.30 27.34
C VAL A 374 -8.91 31.23 26.35
N GLU A 375 -7.95 30.70 25.61
CA GLU A 375 -7.19 31.45 24.61
C GLU A 375 -7.33 30.74 23.27
N GLN A 376 -7.45 31.49 22.17
CA GLN A 376 -7.39 30.91 20.83
C GLN A 376 -5.94 30.81 20.40
N GLN A 377 -5.57 29.64 19.88
CA GLN A 377 -4.25 29.41 19.28
C GLN A 377 -4.36 28.53 18.05
N LEU A 378 -3.31 28.52 17.25
CA LEU A 378 -3.12 27.55 16.19
C LEU A 378 -2.26 26.39 16.70
N GLY A 379 -2.63 25.18 16.31
CA GLY A 379 -1.91 23.98 16.73
C GLY A 379 -2.04 22.86 15.70
N THR A 380 -1.51 21.70 16.06
CA THR A 380 -1.61 20.50 15.26
C THR A 380 -2.70 19.59 15.81
N GLU A 381 -3.44 18.91 14.94
CA GLU A 381 -4.37 17.84 15.36
C GLU A 381 -3.62 16.58 15.76
N VAL A 382 -2.60 16.22 14.96
CA VAL A 382 -1.77 15.04 15.16
C VAL A 382 -0.30 15.41 14.97
N ILE A 383 0.56 14.97 15.87
CA ILE A 383 2.01 15.06 15.72
C ILE A 383 2.54 13.64 15.56
N ALA A 384 2.81 13.24 14.32
CA ALA A 384 3.47 11.99 14.04
C ALA A 384 4.98 12.08 14.34
N ARG A 385 5.57 10.96 14.74
CA ARG A 385 7.02 10.78 14.82
C ARG A 385 7.42 9.57 14.01
N TYR A 386 8.41 9.76 13.16
CA TYR A 386 9.01 8.70 12.40
C TYR A 386 10.52 8.66 12.69
N ASN A 387 11.02 7.50 13.11
CA ASN A 387 12.40 7.34 13.59
C ASN A 387 12.84 8.42 14.59
N MET A 388 11.97 8.71 15.59
CA MET A 388 12.15 9.68 16.67
C MET A 388 12.02 11.15 16.27
N TYR A 389 12.05 11.52 15.00
CA TYR A 389 11.85 12.88 14.53
C TYR A 389 10.36 13.22 14.39
N LYS A 390 9.97 14.47 14.63
CA LYS A 390 8.65 14.96 14.23
C LYS A 390 8.57 14.88 12.71
N ALA A 391 7.47 14.37 12.20
CA ALA A 391 7.39 14.08 10.79
C ALA A 391 6.00 14.40 10.21
N ALA A 392 6.00 14.86 8.95
CA ALA A 392 4.83 15.08 8.15
C ALA A 392 4.64 13.90 7.17
N TYR A 393 3.49 13.23 7.22
CA TYR A 393 3.15 12.20 6.28
C TYR A 393 2.84 12.80 4.92
N MET A 394 3.38 12.20 3.88
CA MET A 394 3.13 12.55 2.49
C MET A 394 2.81 11.30 1.67
N SER A 395 1.94 11.46 0.69
CA SER A 395 1.61 10.41 -0.29
C SER A 395 1.54 10.99 -1.69
N GLY A 396 1.78 10.14 -2.68
CA GLY A 396 1.67 10.50 -4.09
C GLY A 396 1.54 9.26 -4.96
N ASN A 397 1.28 9.45 -6.23
CA ASN A 397 1.15 8.38 -7.20
C ASN A 397 2.07 8.64 -8.41
N PRO A 398 2.52 7.61 -9.12
CA PRO A 398 3.07 7.79 -10.45
C PRO A 398 2.00 8.38 -11.38
N ALA A 399 2.41 9.28 -12.28
CA ALA A 399 1.54 9.76 -13.33
C ALA A 399 1.25 8.65 -14.35
N THR A 400 0.19 8.80 -15.14
CA THR A 400 -0.19 7.80 -16.14
C THR A 400 0.94 7.55 -17.13
N GLY A 401 1.36 6.30 -17.24
CA GLY A 401 2.46 5.87 -18.12
C GLY A 401 3.83 5.77 -17.46
N TYR A 402 3.94 6.14 -16.18
CA TYR A 402 5.17 6.01 -15.39
C TYR A 402 5.06 4.89 -14.35
N SER A 403 6.19 4.30 -13.99
CA SER A 403 6.26 3.26 -12.97
C SER A 403 6.45 3.84 -11.57
N SER A 404 6.18 3.02 -10.54
CA SER A 404 6.45 3.40 -9.14
C SER A 404 7.92 3.74 -8.89
N GLY A 405 8.85 2.98 -9.46
CA GLY A 405 10.28 3.24 -9.34
C GLY A 405 10.71 4.58 -9.96
N GLN A 406 10.18 4.92 -11.15
CA GLN A 406 10.44 6.22 -11.78
C GLN A 406 9.90 7.37 -10.92
N ALA A 407 8.66 7.24 -10.43
CA ALA A 407 8.06 8.24 -9.56
C ALA A 407 8.86 8.45 -8.27
N GLN A 408 9.34 7.36 -7.64
CA GLN A 408 10.17 7.45 -6.44
C GLN A 408 11.52 8.12 -6.74
N GLU A 409 12.18 7.77 -7.85
CA GLU A 409 13.45 8.40 -8.25
C GLU A 409 13.29 9.90 -8.51
N THR A 410 12.22 10.29 -9.22
CA THR A 410 11.92 11.69 -9.49
C THR A 410 11.58 12.45 -8.22
N PHE A 411 10.76 11.86 -7.34
CA PHE A 411 10.44 12.48 -6.06
C PHE A 411 11.70 12.64 -5.18
N ALA A 412 12.59 11.66 -5.13
CA ALA A 412 13.82 11.74 -4.38
C ALA A 412 14.70 12.92 -4.85
N LYS A 413 14.83 13.14 -6.16
CA LYS A 413 15.56 14.29 -6.74
C LYS A 413 14.92 15.62 -6.32
N VAL A 414 13.60 15.73 -6.42
CA VAL A 414 12.87 16.93 -5.98
C VAL A 414 13.07 17.18 -4.49
N ALA A 415 13.03 16.11 -3.68
CA ALA A 415 13.25 16.23 -2.25
C ALA A 415 14.68 16.66 -1.89
N GLU A 416 15.70 16.13 -2.57
CA GLU A 416 17.09 16.56 -2.39
C GLU A 416 17.31 18.03 -2.75
N GLU A 417 16.63 18.53 -3.77
CA GLU A 417 16.71 19.93 -4.20
C GLU A 417 15.94 20.88 -3.27
N THR A 418 14.84 20.41 -2.66
CA THR A 418 13.92 21.24 -1.86
C THR A 418 14.23 21.21 -0.36
N LEU A 419 14.57 20.04 0.17
CA LEU A 419 14.77 19.81 1.60
C LEU A 419 16.16 20.29 2.05
N GLY A 420 16.41 21.41 2.54
CA GLY A 420 17.71 21.80 3.09
C GLY A 420 18.25 20.81 4.16
N SER A 421 19.39 21.12 4.77
CA SER A 421 20.06 20.25 5.75
C SER A 421 19.27 20.02 7.06
N SER A 422 18.24 20.83 7.33
CA SER A 422 17.41 20.74 8.54
C SER A 422 16.31 19.70 8.46
N PHE A 423 15.93 19.32 7.27
CA PHE A 423 14.89 18.34 7.00
C PHE A 423 15.45 17.12 6.27
N GLY A 424 14.71 16.05 6.29
CA GLY A 424 15.01 14.86 5.52
C GLY A 424 13.72 14.13 5.19
N PHE A 425 13.80 13.12 4.38
CA PHE A 425 12.66 12.25 4.14
C PHE A 425 13.06 10.77 4.23
N GLU A 426 12.09 9.94 4.52
CA GLU A 426 12.25 8.49 4.51
C GLU A 426 11.02 7.84 3.89
N TRP A 427 11.26 6.89 3.00
CA TRP A 427 10.21 6.07 2.44
C TRP A 427 9.57 5.19 3.51
N THR A 428 8.29 4.93 3.38
CA THR A 428 7.56 3.99 4.24
C THR A 428 6.68 3.05 3.40
N SER A 429 6.06 2.08 4.04
CA SER A 429 5.09 1.20 3.40
C SER A 429 5.64 0.46 2.16
N MET A 430 4.89 0.42 1.07
CA MET A 430 5.29 -0.23 -0.19
C MET A 430 6.54 0.39 -0.79
N ALA A 431 6.69 1.72 -0.76
CA ALA A 431 7.85 2.41 -1.31
C ALA A 431 9.16 2.00 -0.62
N PHE A 432 9.13 1.85 0.71
CA PHE A 432 10.27 1.31 1.47
C PHE A 432 10.63 -0.12 1.05
N GLN A 433 9.63 -0.98 0.85
CA GLN A 433 9.87 -2.36 0.42
C GLN A 433 10.44 -2.44 -1.00
N GLU A 434 10.01 -1.55 -1.87
CA GLU A 434 10.53 -1.44 -3.24
C GLU A 434 12.01 -1.03 -3.25
N GLN A 435 12.41 -0.06 -2.42
CA GLN A 435 13.82 0.33 -2.27
C GLN A 435 14.68 -0.84 -1.73
N MET A 436 14.21 -1.53 -0.70
CA MET A 436 14.89 -2.69 -0.13
C MET A 436 15.05 -3.85 -1.15
N ALA A 437 14.04 -4.05 -2.01
CA ALA A 437 14.10 -5.06 -3.06
C ALA A 437 15.09 -4.69 -4.16
N GLY A 438 15.16 -3.42 -4.55
CA GLY A 438 16.12 -2.90 -5.52
C GLY A 438 17.56 -3.13 -5.09
N ASP A 439 17.90 -2.83 -3.84
CA ASP A 439 19.24 -3.03 -3.27
C ASP A 439 19.63 -4.52 -3.19
N SER A 440 18.67 -5.41 -2.93
CA SER A 440 18.93 -6.85 -2.83
C SER A 440 19.14 -7.55 -4.18
N THR A 441 18.70 -6.95 -5.29
CA THR A 441 18.84 -7.53 -6.64
C THR A 441 20.21 -7.27 -7.23
N VAL A 442 20.98 -6.36 -6.66
CA VAL A 442 22.33 -5.98 -7.13
C VAL A 442 23.43 -6.85 -6.48
N MET A 443 23.13 -7.64 -5.47
CA MET A 443 24.02 -8.64 -4.87
C MET A 443 23.82 -10.02 -5.54
#